data_7cb03b7af075c031fb7fe51c11fd93cb
#
_entry.id   7cb03b7af075c031fb7fe51c11fd93cb
#
_cell.length_a   1.000
_cell.length_b   1.000
_cell.length_c   1.000
_cell.angle_alpha   90.00
_cell.angle_beta   90.00
_cell.angle_gamma   90.00
#
_symmetry.space_group_name_H-M   'P 1'
#
loop_
_entity.id
_entity.type
_entity.pdbx_description
1 polymer ?
#
loop_
_entity_poly.entity_id
_entity_poly.type
_entity_poly.pdbx_seq_one_letter_code
_entity_poly.pdbx_strand_id
1 'polypeptide(L)'
;VLGQALGLKDEEFDALQADNYRDSPLFDDREKAVMAWAEAMTLNTAKRDNKVWDDLKKHFSDAEIVEISLITGMFNMINRLNDSFRTELESKEYNRRQHGAVGVTRATLEDYACRICAQKSV
;
A
#
# COMPACT_ATOMS: atom_id res chain seq x y z
N VAL A 1 -6.67 7.62 4.30
CA VAL A 1 -6.50 7.74 5.76
C VAL A 1 -5.18 7.12 6.21
N LEU A 2 -4.94 5.80 6.01
CA LEU A 2 -3.69 5.16 6.47
C LEU A 2 -2.45 5.73 5.76
N GLY A 3 -2.48 5.88 4.45
CA GLY A 3 -1.38 6.46 3.68
C GLY A 3 -1.03 7.88 4.13
N GLN A 4 -2.03 8.72 4.35
CA GLN A 4 -1.84 10.08 4.90
C GLN A 4 -1.24 10.05 6.31
N ALA A 5 -1.68 9.12 7.16
CA ALA A 5 -1.10 8.93 8.50
C ALA A 5 0.37 8.49 8.46
N LEU A 6 0.78 7.81 7.40
CA LEU A 6 2.18 7.41 7.15
C LEU A 6 3.00 8.48 6.42
N GLY A 7 2.38 9.61 6.07
CA GLY A 7 3.06 10.77 5.51
C GLY A 7 2.91 10.95 4.01
N LEU A 8 2.09 10.13 3.33
CA LEU A 8 1.77 10.36 1.92
C LEU A 8 0.97 11.64 1.75
N LYS A 9 1.35 12.46 0.78
CA LYS A 9 0.71 13.73 0.44
C LYS A 9 -0.43 13.52 -0.54
N ASP A 10 -1.38 14.45 -0.56
CA ASP A 10 -2.52 14.38 -1.48
C ASP A 10 -2.06 14.36 -2.96
N GLU A 11 -1.00 15.09 -3.30
CA GLU A 11 -0.41 15.11 -4.64
C GLU A 11 0.12 13.73 -5.08
N GLU A 12 0.65 12.94 -4.15
CA GLU A 12 1.13 11.57 -4.43
C GLU A 12 -0.05 10.63 -4.67
N PHE A 13 -1.15 10.79 -3.92
CA PHE A 13 -2.40 10.06 -4.18
C PHE A 13 -2.98 10.40 -5.55
N ASP A 14 -3.02 11.69 -5.92
CA ASP A 14 -3.52 12.12 -7.21
C ASP A 14 -2.67 11.55 -8.36
N ALA A 15 -1.35 11.53 -8.21
CA ALA A 15 -0.44 10.93 -9.19
C ALA A 15 -0.64 9.41 -9.35
N LEU A 16 -0.93 8.70 -8.25
CA LEU A 16 -1.25 7.27 -8.28
C LEU A 16 -2.59 7.02 -8.98
N GLN A 17 -3.62 7.83 -8.69
CA GLN A 17 -4.94 7.69 -9.30
C GLN A 17 -4.94 8.04 -10.81
N ALA A 18 -4.10 8.98 -11.21
CA ALA A 18 -3.96 9.38 -12.61
C ALA A 18 -3.13 8.39 -13.45
N ASP A 19 -2.64 7.30 -12.86
CA ASP A 19 -1.82 6.26 -13.49
C ASP A 19 -0.55 6.80 -14.18
N ASN A 20 -0.02 7.91 -13.64
CA ASN A 20 1.16 8.60 -14.19
C ASN A 20 2.39 8.51 -13.28
N TYR A 21 2.40 7.62 -12.31
CA TYR A 21 3.47 7.50 -11.33
C TYR A 21 4.86 7.28 -11.96
N ARG A 22 4.91 6.61 -13.11
CA ARG A 22 6.16 6.30 -13.80
C ARG A 22 6.95 7.54 -14.20
N ASP A 23 6.25 8.58 -14.66
CA ASP A 23 6.84 9.83 -15.11
C ASP A 23 6.82 10.92 -14.03
N SER A 24 6.20 10.65 -12.90
CA SER A 24 6.07 11.61 -11.80
C SER A 24 7.42 11.84 -11.10
N PRO A 25 7.80 13.10 -10.86
CA PRO A 25 8.97 13.43 -10.04
C PRO A 25 8.74 13.24 -8.53
N LEU A 26 7.51 12.95 -8.12
CA LEU A 26 7.14 12.77 -6.73
C LEU A 26 7.64 11.45 -6.14
N PHE A 27 7.94 10.47 -6.99
CA PHE A 27 8.39 9.15 -6.60
C PHE A 27 9.83 8.89 -7.04
N ASP A 28 10.61 8.28 -6.18
CA ASP A 28 11.94 7.81 -6.52
C ASP A 28 11.92 6.49 -7.31
N ASP A 29 13.09 6.05 -7.79
CA ASP A 29 13.19 4.83 -8.60
C ASP A 29 12.81 3.57 -7.81
N ARG A 30 13.07 3.56 -6.50
CA ARG A 30 12.72 2.45 -5.61
C ARG A 30 11.20 2.34 -5.44
N GLU A 31 10.53 3.47 -5.22
CA GLU A 31 9.07 3.55 -5.12
C GLU A 31 8.40 3.16 -6.43
N LYS A 32 8.92 3.67 -7.57
CA LYS A 32 8.43 3.29 -8.89
C LYS A 32 8.56 1.80 -9.17
N ALA A 33 9.65 1.17 -8.75
CA ALA A 33 9.85 -0.26 -8.92
C ALA A 33 8.80 -1.09 -8.14
N VAL A 34 8.48 -0.71 -6.89
CA VAL A 34 7.41 -1.35 -6.10
C VAL A 34 6.05 -1.19 -6.74
N MET A 35 5.72 0.02 -7.19
CA MET A 35 4.44 0.28 -7.84
C MET A 35 4.28 -0.51 -9.13
N ALA A 36 5.33 -0.57 -9.96
CA ALA A 36 5.33 -1.37 -11.17
C ALA A 36 5.17 -2.87 -10.89
N TRP A 37 5.80 -3.38 -9.82
CA TRP A 37 5.64 -4.76 -9.39
C TRP A 37 4.22 -5.06 -8.92
N ALA A 38 3.65 -4.20 -8.08
CA ALA A 38 2.28 -4.32 -7.59
C ALA A 38 1.26 -4.31 -8.73
N GLU A 39 1.44 -3.43 -9.71
CA GLU A 39 0.63 -3.36 -10.92
C GLU A 39 0.75 -4.66 -11.75
N ALA A 40 1.97 -5.12 -12.02
CA ALA A 40 2.22 -6.35 -12.78
C ALA A 40 1.60 -7.58 -12.09
N MET A 41 1.64 -7.67 -10.76
CA MET A 41 0.97 -8.71 -9.99
C MET A 41 -0.56 -8.61 -10.12
N THR A 42 -1.11 -7.41 -10.02
CA THR A 42 -2.56 -7.15 -10.09
C THR A 42 -3.11 -7.52 -11.48
N LEU A 43 -2.39 -7.17 -12.53
CA LEU A 43 -2.72 -7.48 -13.93
C LEU A 43 -2.33 -8.91 -14.34
N ASN A 44 -1.70 -9.66 -13.44
CA ASN A 44 -1.19 -11.02 -13.72
C ASN A 44 -0.18 -11.08 -14.87
N THR A 45 0.63 -10.04 -15.04
CA THR A 45 1.68 -9.93 -16.05
C THR A 45 3.08 -10.17 -15.52
N ALA A 46 3.27 -10.17 -14.19
CA ALA A 46 4.56 -10.24 -13.50
C ALA A 46 5.48 -11.38 -14.02
N LYS A 47 4.92 -12.56 -14.33
CA LYS A 47 5.68 -13.69 -14.86
C LYS A 47 6.36 -13.42 -16.21
N ARG A 48 5.85 -12.46 -16.97
CA ARG A 48 6.27 -12.17 -18.36
C ARG A 48 7.05 -10.86 -18.47
N ASP A 49 7.05 -10.05 -17.42
CA ASP A 49 7.69 -8.75 -17.39
C ASP A 49 9.05 -8.81 -16.69
N ASN A 50 10.05 -9.26 -17.45
CA ASN A 50 11.41 -9.36 -16.95
C ASN A 50 11.97 -7.99 -16.53
N LYS A 51 11.56 -6.91 -17.22
CA LYS A 51 12.05 -5.56 -16.90
C LYS A 51 11.60 -5.13 -15.51
N VAL A 52 10.32 -5.30 -15.19
CA VAL A 52 9.78 -4.98 -13.85
C VAL A 52 10.46 -5.82 -12.77
N TRP A 53 10.69 -7.10 -13.04
CA TRP A 53 11.42 -7.99 -12.12
C TRP A 53 12.85 -7.53 -11.88
N ASP A 54 13.59 -7.23 -12.94
CA ASP A 54 14.99 -6.79 -12.86
C ASP A 54 15.11 -5.43 -12.15
N ASP A 55 14.19 -4.50 -12.41
CA ASP A 55 14.16 -3.21 -11.74
C ASP A 55 13.86 -3.36 -10.24
N LEU A 56 12.92 -4.24 -9.86
CA LEU A 56 12.64 -4.53 -8.46
C LEU A 56 13.87 -5.08 -7.73
N LYS A 57 14.60 -6.02 -8.35
CA LYS A 57 15.81 -6.63 -7.78
C LYS A 57 16.99 -5.67 -7.62
N LYS A 58 17.00 -4.55 -8.30
CA LYS A 58 18.03 -3.51 -8.10
C LYS A 58 17.88 -2.80 -6.76
N HIS A 59 16.66 -2.72 -6.25
CA HIS A 59 16.32 -1.89 -5.10
C HIS A 59 15.97 -2.68 -3.84
N PHE A 60 15.67 -3.99 -3.98
CA PHE A 60 15.14 -4.81 -2.89
C PHE A 60 15.84 -6.16 -2.81
N SER A 61 16.08 -6.62 -1.59
CA SER A 61 16.54 -7.97 -1.30
C SER A 61 15.43 -8.99 -1.56
N ASP A 62 15.80 -10.26 -1.70
CA ASP A 62 14.83 -11.34 -1.91
C ASP A 62 13.79 -11.43 -0.78
N ALA A 63 14.17 -11.15 0.47
CA ALA A 63 13.26 -11.13 1.60
C ALA A 63 12.24 -9.98 1.48
N GLU A 64 12.68 -8.76 1.16
CA GLU A 64 11.81 -7.60 0.94
C GLU A 64 10.86 -7.84 -0.24
N ILE A 65 11.33 -8.46 -1.32
CA ILE A 65 10.49 -8.81 -2.48
C ILE A 65 9.37 -9.78 -2.08
N VAL A 66 9.67 -10.77 -1.24
CA VAL A 66 8.64 -11.67 -0.71
C VAL A 66 7.61 -10.91 0.12
N GLU A 67 8.03 -10.02 1.02
CA GLU A 67 7.12 -9.21 1.82
C GLU A 67 6.23 -8.31 0.97
N ILE A 68 6.80 -7.57 0.01
CA ILE A 68 6.07 -6.73 -0.94
C ILE A 68 5.04 -7.56 -1.71
N SER A 69 5.45 -8.75 -2.19
CA SER A 69 4.58 -9.64 -2.97
C SER A 69 3.44 -10.20 -2.12
N LEU A 70 3.68 -10.58 -0.87
CA LEU A 70 2.66 -11.04 0.06
C LEU A 70 1.64 -9.95 0.37
N ILE A 71 2.10 -8.73 0.65
CA ILE A 71 1.21 -7.58 0.92
C ILE A 71 0.36 -7.28 -0.32
N THR A 72 0.97 -7.21 -1.50
CA THR A 72 0.26 -6.99 -2.76
C THR A 72 -0.78 -8.08 -3.02
N GLY A 73 -0.42 -9.35 -2.84
CA GLY A 73 -1.33 -10.49 -3.01
C GLY A 73 -2.49 -10.45 -2.04
N MET A 74 -2.26 -10.07 -0.79
CA MET A 74 -3.30 -9.91 0.23
C MET A 74 -4.30 -8.82 -0.16
N PHE A 75 -3.84 -7.65 -0.59
CA PHE A 75 -4.74 -6.58 -1.04
C PHE A 75 -5.51 -6.97 -2.30
N ASN A 76 -4.88 -7.64 -3.24
CA ASN A 76 -5.56 -8.17 -4.43
C ASN A 76 -6.67 -9.16 -4.06
N MET A 77 -6.42 -10.03 -3.08
CA MET A 77 -7.43 -10.96 -2.56
C MET A 77 -8.60 -10.21 -1.92
N ILE A 78 -8.31 -9.26 -1.03
CA ILE A 78 -9.33 -8.46 -0.32
C ILE A 78 -10.19 -7.68 -1.32
N ASN A 79 -9.57 -7.02 -2.29
CA ASN A 79 -10.29 -6.25 -3.30
C ASN A 79 -11.22 -7.14 -4.14
N ARG A 80 -10.74 -8.31 -4.58
CA ARG A 80 -11.57 -9.25 -5.33
C ARG A 80 -12.73 -9.82 -4.52
N LEU A 81 -12.55 -10.06 -3.21
CA LEU A 81 -13.62 -10.48 -2.32
C LEU A 81 -14.66 -9.36 -2.17
N ASN A 82 -14.21 -8.13 -1.92
CA ASN A 82 -15.10 -6.98 -1.80
C ASN A 82 -15.92 -6.75 -3.08
N ASP A 83 -15.28 -6.82 -4.24
CA ASP A 83 -15.97 -6.70 -5.53
C ASP A 83 -16.97 -7.82 -5.75
N SER A 84 -16.58 -9.07 -5.44
CA SER A 84 -17.43 -10.25 -5.60
C SER A 84 -18.67 -10.21 -4.70
N PHE A 85 -18.50 -9.73 -3.49
CA PHE A 85 -19.57 -9.59 -2.51
C PHE A 85 -20.35 -8.27 -2.65
N ARG A 86 -19.92 -7.40 -3.59
CA ARG A 86 -20.51 -6.07 -3.77
C ARG A 86 -20.53 -5.27 -2.46
N THR A 87 -19.44 -5.36 -1.70
CA THR A 87 -19.29 -4.65 -0.43
C THR A 87 -19.37 -3.16 -0.68
N GLU A 88 -20.33 -2.48 -0.05
CA GLU A 88 -20.44 -1.03 -0.17
C GLU A 88 -19.26 -0.34 0.51
N LEU A 89 -18.75 0.70 -0.14
CA LEU A 89 -17.75 1.56 0.47
C LEU A 89 -18.38 2.35 1.63
N GLU A 90 -17.65 2.46 2.71
CA GLU A 90 -18.07 3.26 3.86
C GLU A 90 -18.31 4.71 3.44
N SER A 91 -19.41 5.28 3.93
CA SER A 91 -19.71 6.68 3.61
C SER A 91 -18.61 7.62 4.13
N LYS A 92 -18.38 8.73 3.41
CA LYS A 92 -17.42 9.77 3.86
C LYS A 92 -17.73 10.25 5.27
N GLU A 93 -19.00 10.25 5.67
CA GLU A 93 -19.43 10.66 7.01
C GLU A 93 -19.11 9.60 8.06
N TYR A 94 -19.28 8.30 7.75
CA TYR A 94 -18.87 7.21 8.63
C TYR A 94 -17.35 7.25 8.86
N ASN A 95 -16.57 7.38 7.79
CA ASN A 95 -15.12 7.48 7.87
C ASN A 95 -14.69 8.70 8.70
N ARG A 96 -15.36 9.86 8.54
CA ARG A 96 -15.09 11.05 9.33
C ARG A 96 -15.43 10.89 10.81
N ARG A 97 -16.50 10.14 11.14
CA ARG A 97 -16.88 9.86 12.55
C ARG A 97 -15.91 8.87 13.21
N GLN A 98 -15.48 7.84 12.50
CA GLN A 98 -14.58 6.82 13.04
C GLN A 98 -13.13 7.32 13.12
N HIS A 99 -12.69 8.11 12.16
CA HIS A 99 -11.29 8.53 12.02
C HIS A 99 -11.06 10.03 12.27
N GLY A 100 -12.11 10.84 12.26
CA GLY A 100 -12.01 12.28 12.46
C GLY A 100 -11.91 12.74 13.92
N ALA A 101 -12.29 11.88 14.87
CA ALA A 101 -12.19 12.16 16.30
C ALA A 101 -10.88 11.66 16.92
N VAL A 102 -10.25 10.67 16.28
CA VAL A 102 -8.93 10.16 16.67
C VAL A 102 -8.12 10.08 15.39
N GLY A 103 -7.44 11.17 15.06
CA GLY A 103 -6.57 11.19 13.89
C GLY A 103 -5.58 10.02 13.97
N VAL A 104 -5.67 9.09 13.01
CA VAL A 104 -4.66 8.03 12.87
C VAL A 104 -3.39 8.73 12.41
N THR A 105 -2.48 8.95 13.32
CA THR A 105 -1.16 9.52 13.07
C THR A 105 -0.10 8.42 13.19
N ARG A 106 1.08 8.67 12.67
CA ARG A 106 2.22 7.78 12.87
C ARG A 106 2.46 7.49 14.36
N ALA A 107 2.38 8.50 15.20
CA ALA A 107 2.56 8.35 16.65
C ALA A 107 1.50 7.43 17.29
N THR A 108 0.24 7.51 16.87
CA THR A 108 -0.83 6.63 17.37
C THR A 108 -0.66 5.19 16.90
N LEU A 109 -0.13 4.96 15.70
CA LEU A 109 0.19 3.63 15.20
C LEU A 109 1.38 3.01 15.93
N GLU A 110 2.44 3.79 16.17
CA GLU A 110 3.61 3.36 16.94
C GLU A 110 3.23 3.00 18.38
N ASP A 111 2.43 3.82 19.06
CA ASP A 111 1.91 3.55 20.40
C ASP A 111 1.05 2.28 20.44
N TYR A 112 0.20 2.06 19.45
CA TYR A 112 -0.59 0.84 19.32
C TYR A 112 0.30 -0.40 19.14
N ALA A 113 1.28 -0.33 18.25
CA ALA A 113 2.23 -1.41 17.99
C ALA A 113 3.05 -1.75 19.26
N CYS A 114 3.55 -0.73 19.99
CA CYS A 114 4.26 -0.91 21.24
C CYS A 114 3.40 -1.60 22.30
N ARG A 115 2.13 -1.23 22.44
CA ARG A 115 1.20 -1.87 23.39
C ARG A 115 0.99 -3.36 23.08
N ILE A 116 0.82 -3.71 21.81
CA ILE A 116 0.67 -5.12 21.40
C ILE A 116 1.94 -5.91 21.67
N CYS A 117 3.12 -5.36 21.36
CA CYS A 117 4.39 -6.01 21.65
C CYS A 117 4.61 -6.23 23.17
N ALA A 118 4.27 -5.26 24.00
CA ALA A 118 4.38 -5.36 25.44
C ALA A 118 3.46 -6.44 26.04
N GLN A 119 2.27 -6.66 25.48
CA GLN A 119 1.32 -7.70 25.92
C GLN A 119 1.78 -9.13 25.58
N LYS A 120 2.68 -9.30 24.61
CA LYS A 120 3.22 -10.62 24.21
C LYS A 120 4.47 -11.03 25.02
N SER A 121 4.97 -10.17 25.91
CA SER A 121 6.17 -10.40 26.71
C SER A 121 5.87 -10.92 28.12
N VAL A 122 4.65 -11.43 28.34
CA VAL A 122 4.23 -12.08 29.61
C VAL A 122 3.97 -13.56 29.37
#